data_a2becfd486fabc7a787f91f0fbf279d8
#
_entry.id   a2becfd486fabc7a787f91f0fbf279d8
#
_cell.length_a   1.000
_cell.length_b   1.000
_cell.length_c   1.000
_cell.angle_alpha   90.00
_cell.angle_beta   90.00
_cell.angle_gamma   90.00
#
_symmetry.space_group_name_H-M   'P 1'
#
loop_
_entity.id
_entity.type
_entity.pdbx_description
1 polymer ?
#
loop_
_entity_poly.entity_id
_entity_poly.type
_entity_poly.pdbx_seq_one_letter_code
_entity_poly.pdbx_strand_id
1 'polypeptide(L)'
;MFKKIVRFSIRKKLFVVLTTLFLMIGGIYSMLTLPIDAVPDITNNQVQIVTVSPTLAPQEVEQLITFPIEVAMSNIMNVEEIRSVSRFGLSLVTVVFKESVPTLDARQLVNEQIQTVAGEIPSELGVPEMMPITTDRKSVV
;
A
#
# COMPACT_ATOMS: atom_id res chain seq x y z
N MET A 1 50.90 -13.17 -11.88
CA MET A 1 50.34 -11.84 -11.53
C MET A 1 50.30 -11.61 -10.01
N PHE A 2 49.90 -12.55 -9.19
CA PHE A 2 49.82 -12.42 -7.72
C PHE A 2 51.12 -11.96 -7.05
N LYS A 3 52.28 -12.54 -7.41
CA LYS A 3 53.58 -12.15 -6.82
C LYS A 3 53.96 -10.68 -6.99
N LYS A 4 53.50 -10.03 -8.06
CA LYS A 4 53.76 -8.59 -8.29
C LYS A 4 52.90 -7.73 -7.37
N ILE A 5 51.62 -8.12 -7.15
CA ILE A 5 50.69 -7.40 -6.27
C ILE A 5 51.18 -7.49 -4.82
N VAL A 6 51.54 -8.69 -4.35
CA VAL A 6 52.04 -8.91 -2.99
C VAL A 6 53.32 -8.11 -2.77
N ARG A 7 54.28 -8.12 -3.71
CA ARG A 7 55.54 -7.37 -3.59
C ARG A 7 55.32 -5.86 -3.57
N PHE A 8 54.35 -5.37 -4.35
CA PHE A 8 53.98 -3.95 -4.39
C PHE A 8 53.34 -3.53 -3.05
N SER A 9 52.44 -4.36 -2.52
CA SER A 9 51.75 -4.13 -1.23
C SER A 9 52.77 -4.03 -0.08
N ILE A 10 53.74 -4.93 -0.02
CA ILE A 10 54.79 -4.93 1.03
C ILE A 10 55.76 -3.73 0.89
N ARG A 11 56.06 -3.33 -0.33
CA ARG A 11 57.02 -2.24 -0.58
C ARG A 11 56.41 -0.84 -0.39
N LYS A 12 55.07 -0.73 -0.56
CA LYS A 12 54.32 0.53 -0.45
C LYS A 12 53.23 0.45 0.60
N LYS A 13 53.57 -0.07 1.80
CA LYS A 13 52.61 -0.28 2.88
C LYS A 13 51.82 0.98 3.28
N LEU A 14 52.45 2.16 3.21
CA LEU A 14 51.77 3.43 3.49
C LEU A 14 50.67 3.71 2.46
N PHE A 15 50.90 3.43 1.17
CA PHE A 15 49.91 3.60 0.12
C PHE A 15 48.73 2.65 0.28
N VAL A 16 49.00 1.38 0.64
CA VAL A 16 47.95 0.39 0.85
C VAL A 16 47.08 0.77 2.05
N VAL A 17 47.70 1.18 3.17
CA VAL A 17 46.96 1.63 4.36
C VAL A 17 46.09 2.85 4.04
N LEU A 18 46.61 3.82 3.28
CA LEU A 18 45.87 5.03 2.92
C LEU A 18 44.67 4.72 1.99
N THR A 19 44.86 3.80 1.02
CA THR A 19 43.80 3.34 0.14
C THR A 19 42.71 2.58 0.91
N THR A 20 43.10 1.71 1.82
CA THR A 20 42.17 0.95 2.67
C THR A 20 41.36 1.88 3.57
N LEU A 21 42.03 2.88 4.18
CA LEU A 21 41.37 3.88 5.01
C LEU A 21 40.35 4.71 4.19
N PHE A 22 40.72 5.11 2.97
CA PHE A 22 39.84 5.84 2.06
C PHE A 22 38.60 5.03 1.66
N LEU A 23 38.79 3.73 1.35
CA LEU A 23 37.68 2.82 1.05
C LEU A 23 36.76 2.61 2.28
N MET A 24 37.35 2.54 3.46
CA MET A 24 36.59 2.36 4.69
C MET A 24 35.70 3.58 4.98
N ILE A 25 36.28 4.78 4.87
CA ILE A 25 35.54 6.04 5.06
C ILE A 25 34.45 6.20 3.98
N GLY A 26 34.78 5.92 2.71
CA GLY A 26 33.82 5.96 1.60
C GLY A 26 32.69 4.96 1.76
N GLY A 27 32.98 3.75 2.26
CA GLY A 27 32.00 2.71 2.55
C GLY A 27 31.04 3.12 3.67
N ILE A 28 31.56 3.67 4.76
CA ILE A 28 30.76 4.16 5.88
C ILE A 28 29.88 5.34 5.42
N TYR A 29 30.44 6.28 4.67
CA TYR A 29 29.68 7.40 4.13
C TYR A 29 28.55 6.94 3.20
N SER A 30 28.85 6.01 2.30
CA SER A 30 27.83 5.42 1.41
C SER A 30 26.73 4.70 2.16
N MET A 31 27.06 3.99 3.25
CA MET A 31 26.09 3.30 4.09
C MET A 31 25.16 4.27 4.84
N LEU A 32 25.67 5.40 5.28
CA LEU A 32 24.89 6.43 5.98
C LEU A 32 24.01 7.26 5.01
N THR A 33 24.41 7.35 3.74
CA THR A 33 23.67 8.11 2.72
C THR A 33 22.77 7.23 1.86
N LEU A 34 22.77 5.90 2.05
CA LEU A 34 21.80 5.05 1.36
C LEU A 34 20.41 5.39 1.89
N PRO A 35 19.50 5.93 1.04
CA PRO A 35 18.11 6.05 1.43
C PRO A 35 17.54 4.62 1.57
N ILE A 36 17.15 4.26 2.79
CA ILE A 36 16.55 2.94 3.09
C ILE A 36 15.11 2.86 2.52
N ASP A 37 14.63 3.90 1.86
CA ASP A 37 13.37 3.94 1.13
C ASP A 37 13.46 3.26 -0.26
N ALA A 38 14.09 2.09 -0.31
CA ALA A 38 14.21 1.33 -1.54
C ALA A 38 13.02 0.37 -1.79
N VAL A 39 11.93 0.54 -1.08
CA VAL A 39 10.64 -0.02 -1.50
C VAL A 39 9.90 1.13 -2.17
N PRO A 40 9.73 1.13 -3.52
CA PRO A 40 8.78 2.05 -4.12
C PRO A 40 7.46 1.84 -3.39
N ASP A 41 6.86 2.91 -2.90
CA ASP A 41 5.50 2.89 -2.37
C ASP A 41 4.56 2.46 -3.51
N ILE A 42 4.52 1.17 -3.75
CA ILE A 42 3.50 0.53 -4.58
C ILE A 42 2.20 0.36 -3.78
N THR A 43 1.93 1.30 -2.89
CA THR A 43 0.63 1.40 -2.27
C THR A 43 -0.29 1.96 -3.34
N ASN A 44 -0.87 1.05 -4.12
CA ASN A 44 -1.89 1.41 -5.08
C ASN A 44 -2.89 2.31 -4.37
N ASN A 45 -3.31 3.38 -5.04
CA ASN A 45 -4.30 4.29 -4.53
C ASN A 45 -5.63 3.55 -4.37
N GLN A 46 -5.85 2.97 -3.18
CA GLN A 46 -6.98 2.08 -2.91
C GLN A 46 -7.84 2.61 -1.76
N VAL A 47 -9.13 2.43 -1.91
CA VAL A 47 -10.13 2.71 -0.88
C VAL A 47 -10.81 1.41 -0.50
N GLN A 48 -10.88 1.13 0.80
CA GLN A 48 -11.53 -0.07 1.33
C GLN A 48 -12.86 0.29 1.98
N ILE A 49 -13.88 -0.48 1.64
CA ILE A 49 -15.23 -0.36 2.17
C ILE A 49 -15.52 -1.63 2.95
N VAL A 50 -15.93 -1.49 4.18
CA VAL A 50 -16.26 -2.60 5.09
C VAL A 50 -17.72 -2.49 5.48
N THR A 51 -18.43 -3.61 5.40
CA THR A 51 -19.80 -3.73 5.91
C THR A 51 -19.88 -4.93 6.83
N VAL A 52 -20.37 -4.72 8.03
CA VAL A 52 -20.53 -5.79 9.04
C VAL A 52 -22.00 -6.16 9.18
N SER A 53 -22.32 -7.43 8.94
CA SER A 53 -23.67 -8.00 9.05
C SER A 53 -23.62 -9.35 9.73
N PRO A 54 -23.57 -9.41 11.05
CA PRO A 54 -23.23 -10.64 11.82
C PRO A 54 -24.17 -11.83 11.61
N THR A 55 -25.34 -11.60 11.06
CA THR A 55 -26.38 -12.62 10.90
C THR A 55 -26.40 -13.33 9.56
N LEU A 56 -25.68 -12.81 8.56
CA LEU A 56 -25.75 -13.31 7.19
C LEU A 56 -24.67 -14.36 6.88
N ALA A 57 -25.07 -15.39 6.14
CA ALA A 57 -24.15 -16.34 5.54
C ALA A 57 -23.32 -15.68 4.42
N PRO A 58 -22.13 -16.21 4.08
CA PRO A 58 -21.26 -15.58 3.06
C PRO A 58 -21.94 -15.34 1.71
N GLN A 59 -22.81 -16.25 1.28
CA GLN A 59 -23.54 -16.12 0.03
C GLN A 59 -24.60 -14.99 0.08
N GLU A 60 -25.25 -14.82 1.22
CA GLU A 60 -26.20 -13.74 1.45
C GLU A 60 -25.49 -12.39 1.54
N VAL A 61 -24.35 -12.34 2.22
CA VAL A 61 -23.48 -11.14 2.26
C VAL A 61 -23.08 -10.73 0.85
N GLU A 62 -22.69 -11.69 0.01
CA GLU A 62 -22.29 -11.42 -1.38
C GLU A 62 -23.45 -10.85 -2.19
N GLN A 63 -24.62 -11.47 -2.15
CA GLN A 63 -25.76 -11.07 -2.96
C GLN A 63 -26.42 -9.77 -2.51
N LEU A 64 -26.52 -9.57 -1.19
CA LEU A 64 -27.30 -8.45 -0.63
C LEU A 64 -26.47 -7.22 -0.31
N ILE A 65 -25.15 -7.40 -0.12
CA ILE A 65 -24.26 -6.32 0.31
C ILE A 65 -23.12 -6.10 -0.70
N THR A 66 -22.32 -7.14 -0.96
CA THR A 66 -21.11 -7.00 -1.76
C THR A 66 -21.43 -6.64 -3.22
N PHE A 67 -22.32 -7.35 -3.85
CA PHE A 67 -22.69 -7.15 -5.24
C PHE A 67 -23.27 -5.75 -5.51
N PRO A 68 -24.23 -5.23 -4.75
CA PRO A 68 -24.71 -3.85 -4.93
C PRO A 68 -23.59 -2.80 -4.78
N ILE A 69 -22.68 -3.00 -3.83
CA ILE A 69 -21.55 -2.10 -3.63
C ILE A 69 -20.59 -2.17 -4.83
N GLU A 70 -20.26 -3.36 -5.34
CA GLU A 70 -19.41 -3.53 -6.52
C GLU A 70 -19.99 -2.83 -7.75
N VAL A 71 -21.29 -3.02 -8.00
CA VAL A 71 -21.98 -2.40 -9.11
C VAL A 71 -21.88 -0.86 -9.02
N ALA A 72 -22.12 -0.31 -7.84
CA ALA A 72 -22.01 1.13 -7.63
C ALA A 72 -20.58 1.64 -7.81
N MET A 73 -19.59 0.93 -7.28
CA MET A 73 -18.18 1.31 -7.43
C MET A 73 -17.69 1.19 -8.87
N SER A 74 -18.24 0.27 -9.66
CA SER A 74 -17.89 0.12 -11.07
C SER A 74 -18.31 1.32 -11.95
N ASN A 75 -19.23 2.13 -11.49
CA ASN A 75 -19.65 3.35 -12.16
C ASN A 75 -18.71 4.54 -11.93
N ILE A 76 -17.73 4.41 -11.04
CA ILE A 76 -16.77 5.47 -10.75
C ILE A 76 -15.71 5.53 -11.86
N MET A 77 -15.44 6.73 -12.35
CA MET A 77 -14.40 6.95 -13.37
C MET A 77 -13.00 6.73 -12.77
N ASN A 78 -12.07 6.23 -13.61
CA ASN A 78 -10.67 5.97 -13.23
C ASN A 78 -10.45 4.88 -12.18
N VAL A 79 -11.42 4.02 -11.96
CA VAL A 79 -11.22 2.76 -11.26
C VAL A 79 -10.43 1.82 -12.16
N GLU A 80 -9.39 1.21 -11.64
CA GLU A 80 -8.54 0.25 -12.34
C GLU A 80 -9.00 -1.18 -12.06
N GLU A 81 -9.30 -1.46 -10.81
CA GLU A 81 -9.71 -2.79 -10.35
C GLU A 81 -10.61 -2.70 -9.12
N ILE A 82 -11.57 -3.61 -9.02
CA ILE A 82 -12.39 -3.82 -7.83
C ILE A 82 -12.17 -5.25 -7.36
N ARG A 83 -11.84 -5.41 -6.10
CA ARG A 83 -11.66 -6.71 -5.44
C ARG A 83 -12.59 -6.77 -4.25
N SER A 84 -13.30 -7.87 -4.10
CA SER A 84 -14.17 -8.10 -2.96
C SER A 84 -13.88 -9.42 -2.24
N VAL A 85 -14.21 -9.45 -0.98
CA VAL A 85 -14.16 -10.63 -0.15
C VAL A 85 -15.42 -10.66 0.71
N SER A 86 -16.26 -11.69 0.49
CA SER A 86 -17.44 -11.96 1.29
C SER A 86 -17.16 -13.10 2.27
N ARG A 87 -17.33 -12.83 3.56
CA ARG A 87 -17.19 -13.83 4.63
C ARG A 87 -18.44 -13.83 5.49
N PHE A 88 -18.52 -14.77 6.44
CA PHE A 88 -19.61 -14.80 7.38
C PHE A 88 -19.70 -13.46 8.15
N GLY A 89 -20.80 -12.75 7.93
CA GLY A 89 -21.06 -11.48 8.58
C GLY A 89 -20.17 -10.30 8.15
N LEU A 90 -19.35 -10.42 7.10
CA LEU A 90 -18.40 -9.39 6.69
C LEU A 90 -18.31 -9.28 5.17
N SER A 91 -18.50 -8.08 4.64
CA SER A 91 -18.16 -7.70 3.28
C SER A 91 -16.98 -6.72 3.29
N LEU A 92 -15.96 -6.99 2.49
CA LEU A 92 -14.83 -6.11 2.25
C LEU A 92 -14.72 -5.87 0.75
N VAL A 93 -14.90 -4.64 0.31
CA VAL A 93 -14.73 -4.22 -1.08
C VAL A 93 -13.55 -3.26 -1.16
N THR A 94 -12.57 -3.59 -1.97
CA THR A 94 -11.37 -2.77 -2.22
C THR A 94 -11.46 -2.21 -3.63
N VAL A 95 -11.50 -0.90 -3.74
CA VAL A 95 -11.50 -0.16 -5.00
C VAL A 95 -10.12 0.40 -5.25
N VAL A 96 -9.49 -0.02 -6.33
CA VAL A 96 -8.16 0.43 -6.77
C VAL A 96 -8.33 1.48 -7.85
N PHE A 97 -7.74 2.65 -7.64
CA PHE A 97 -7.75 3.75 -8.59
C PHE A 97 -6.41 3.86 -9.32
N LYS A 98 -6.43 4.48 -10.49
CA LYS A 98 -5.22 4.83 -11.22
C LYS A 98 -4.37 5.80 -10.39
N GLU A 99 -3.05 5.72 -10.52
CA GLU A 99 -2.11 6.59 -9.80
C GLU A 99 -2.32 8.10 -10.06
N SER A 100 -2.95 8.43 -11.19
CA SER A 100 -3.28 9.81 -11.56
C SER A 100 -4.36 10.46 -10.69
N VAL A 101 -5.11 9.68 -9.92
CA VAL A 101 -6.21 10.17 -9.08
C VAL A 101 -5.68 10.45 -7.66
N PRO A 102 -5.82 11.68 -7.13
CA PRO A 102 -5.46 11.95 -5.74
C PRO A 102 -6.28 11.10 -4.77
N THR A 103 -5.66 10.61 -3.71
CA THR A 103 -6.32 9.74 -2.71
C THR A 103 -7.55 10.40 -2.07
N LEU A 104 -7.52 11.71 -1.87
CA LEU A 104 -8.67 12.45 -1.32
C LEU A 104 -9.86 12.44 -2.28
N ASP A 105 -9.61 12.65 -3.57
CA ASP A 105 -10.65 12.66 -4.61
C ASP A 105 -11.23 11.25 -4.79
N ALA A 106 -10.39 10.22 -4.77
CA ALA A 106 -10.83 8.82 -4.80
C ALA A 106 -11.77 8.52 -3.63
N ARG A 107 -11.43 8.95 -2.42
CA ARG A 107 -12.28 8.76 -1.25
C ARG A 107 -13.59 9.55 -1.31
N GLN A 108 -13.57 10.74 -1.86
CA GLN A 108 -14.78 11.54 -2.05
C GLN A 108 -15.74 10.85 -3.02
N LEU A 109 -15.24 10.39 -4.18
CA LEU A 109 -16.03 9.66 -5.17
C LEU A 109 -16.65 8.39 -4.58
N VAL A 110 -15.86 7.61 -3.82
CA VAL A 110 -16.35 6.41 -3.14
C VAL A 110 -17.40 6.77 -2.10
N ASN A 111 -17.21 7.83 -1.32
CA ASN A 111 -18.19 8.26 -0.32
C ASN A 111 -19.53 8.66 -0.93
N GLU A 112 -19.52 9.38 -2.05
CA GLU A 112 -20.72 9.76 -2.78
C GLU A 112 -21.50 8.51 -3.25
N GLN A 113 -20.79 7.51 -3.77
CA GLN A 113 -21.42 6.25 -4.20
C GLN A 113 -21.92 5.41 -3.03
N ILE A 114 -21.19 5.36 -1.92
CA ILE A 114 -21.64 4.68 -0.70
C ILE A 114 -22.96 5.26 -0.19
N GLN A 115 -23.09 6.59 -0.17
CA GLN A 115 -24.34 7.23 0.28
C GLN A 115 -25.53 6.88 -0.63
N THR A 116 -25.28 6.72 -1.92
CA THR A 116 -26.32 6.30 -2.87
C THR A 116 -26.74 4.85 -2.60
N VAL A 117 -25.77 3.94 -2.45
CA VAL A 117 -26.05 2.50 -2.22
C VAL A 117 -26.59 2.24 -0.82
N ALA A 118 -26.17 3.01 0.18
CA ALA A 118 -26.68 2.87 1.54
C ALA A 118 -28.21 3.06 1.63
N GLY A 119 -28.80 3.79 0.67
CA GLY A 119 -30.25 3.90 0.55
C GLY A 119 -30.93 2.65 -0.04
N GLU A 120 -30.20 1.81 -0.75
CA GLU A 120 -30.70 0.57 -1.37
C GLU A 120 -30.53 -0.66 -0.48
N ILE A 121 -29.49 -0.62 0.39
CA ILE A 121 -29.23 -1.71 1.37
C ILE A 121 -30.10 -1.48 2.61
N PRO A 122 -30.93 -2.47 3.03
CA PRO A 122 -31.67 -2.35 4.27
C PRO A 122 -30.73 -2.11 5.45
N SER A 123 -31.01 -1.10 6.26
CA SER A 123 -30.19 -0.71 7.41
C SER A 123 -29.96 -1.82 8.45
N GLU A 124 -30.84 -2.83 8.44
CA GLU A 124 -30.75 -4.03 9.29
C GLU A 124 -29.57 -4.95 8.88
N LEU A 125 -29.13 -4.85 7.61
CA LEU A 125 -28.04 -5.68 7.08
C LEU A 125 -26.65 -5.09 7.28
N GLY A 126 -26.57 -3.90 7.87
CA GLY A 126 -25.32 -3.19 8.13
C GLY A 126 -25.16 -1.94 7.26
N VAL A 127 -24.30 -1.06 7.71
CA VAL A 127 -23.98 0.19 7.02
C VAL A 127 -22.60 0.07 6.41
N PRO A 128 -22.43 0.32 5.11
CA PRO A 128 -21.10 0.35 4.48
C PRO A 128 -20.30 1.54 5.00
N GLU A 129 -19.11 1.28 5.52
CA GLU A 129 -18.20 2.29 6.03
C GLU A 129 -16.86 2.23 5.32
N MET A 130 -16.27 3.39 5.02
CA MET A 130 -14.90 3.45 4.51
C MET A 130 -13.90 3.23 5.63
N MET A 131 -12.91 2.37 5.39
CA MET A 131 -11.78 2.25 6.30
C MET A 131 -10.99 3.56 6.36
N PRO A 132 -10.53 3.96 7.55
CA PRO A 132 -9.64 5.11 7.69
C PRO A 132 -8.33 4.86 6.92
N ILE A 133 -7.72 5.93 6.43
CA ILE A 133 -6.39 5.86 5.83
C ILE A 133 -5.43 5.41 6.92
N THR A 134 -4.85 4.22 6.76
CA THR A 134 -3.70 3.82 7.58
C THR A 134 -2.49 4.62 7.06
N THR A 135 -2.44 5.89 7.42
CA THR A 135 -1.20 6.65 7.28
C THR A 135 -0.30 6.08 8.36
N ASP A 136 0.69 5.30 7.95
CA ASP A 136 1.79 4.92 8.83
C ASP A 136 2.52 6.23 9.20
N ARG A 137 1.93 6.93 10.19
CA ARG A 137 2.54 8.12 10.76
C ARG A 137 3.72 7.61 11.57
N LYS A 138 4.88 7.45 10.90
CA LYS A 138 6.15 7.45 11.61
C LYS A 138 6.13 8.66 12.54
N SER A 139 5.81 8.40 13.78
CA SER A 139 6.04 9.35 14.86
C SER A 139 7.54 9.60 14.89
N VAL A 140 7.97 10.70 14.28
CA VAL A 140 9.27 11.28 14.52
C VAL A 140 9.24 11.73 15.98
N VAL A 141 9.89 10.95 16.84
CA VAL A 141 10.31 11.36 18.18
C VAL A 141 11.76 11.80 18.06
#